data_59a31a92c163a47c56402027c3eea0a6
#
_entry.id   59a31a92c163a47c56402027c3eea0a6
#
_cell.length_a   1.000
_cell.length_b   1.000
_cell.length_c   1.000
_cell.angle_alpha   90.00
_cell.angle_beta   90.00
_cell.angle_gamma   90.00
#
_symmetry.space_group_name_H-M   'P 1'
#
loop_
_entity.id
_entity.type
_entity.pdbx_description
1 polymer ?
#
loop_
_entity_poly.entity_id
_entity_poly.type
_entity_poly.pdbx_seq_one_letter_code
_entity_poly.pdbx_strand_id
1 'polypeptide(L)' 'MKNQPEVKVRLSEDLLRKLIYISEAEGRTPNNQFIFMLRNNIQYFERTKGKFNTAKLASIDISEYLDKE' A
#
# COMPACT_ATOMS: atom_id res chain seq x y z
N MET A 1 -16.97 2.51 -5.12
CA MET A 1 -16.98 3.38 -4.28
C MET A 1 -16.07 4.45 -4.34
N LYS A 2 -16.60 5.55 -4.25
CA LYS A 2 -15.85 6.67 -4.31
C LYS A 2 -15.24 6.98 -3.04
N ASN A 3 -14.39 7.88 -2.94
CA ASN A 3 -13.79 8.40 -1.72
C ASN A 3 -12.81 7.49 -1.05
N GLN A 4 -12.35 6.47 -1.74
CA GLN A 4 -11.24 5.71 -1.20
C GLN A 4 -9.95 6.45 -1.49
N PRO A 5 -9.07 6.55 -0.49
CA PRO A 5 -7.77 7.19 -0.73
C PRO A 5 -6.97 6.47 -1.79
N GLU A 6 -6.20 7.23 -2.52
CA GLU A 6 -5.43 6.67 -3.60
C GLU A 6 -4.05 7.27 -3.62
N VAL A 7 -3.05 6.44 -3.81
CA VAL A 7 -1.68 6.88 -3.98
C VAL A 7 -1.18 6.39 -5.32
N LYS A 8 -0.66 7.31 -6.13
CA LYS A 8 -0.14 6.94 -7.43
C LYS A 8 1.35 6.70 -7.30
N VAL A 9 1.79 5.58 -7.83
CA VAL A 9 3.17 5.15 -7.70
C VAL A 9 3.76 4.88 -9.07
N ARG A 10 4.95 5.39 -9.30
CA ARG A 10 5.66 5.08 -10.53
C ARG A 10 6.66 4.00 -10.25
N LEU A 11 6.65 2.99 -11.09
CA LEU A 11 7.57 1.87 -10.96
C LEU A 11 8.45 1.78 -12.20
N SER A 12 9.69 1.37 -12.01
CA SER A 12 10.51 1.02 -13.15
C SER A 12 9.91 -0.20 -13.82
N GLU A 13 10.27 -0.41 -15.08
CA GLU A 13 9.76 -1.59 -15.76
C GLU A 13 10.18 -2.87 -15.06
N ASP A 14 11.39 -2.88 -14.53
CA ASP A 14 11.88 -4.07 -13.83
C ASP A 14 11.03 -4.36 -12.60
N LEU A 15 10.75 -3.34 -11.81
CA LEU A 15 9.92 -3.55 -10.61
C LEU A 15 8.52 -3.98 -10.98
N LEU A 16 7.97 -3.40 -12.03
CA LEU A 16 6.63 -3.78 -12.45
C LEU A 16 6.58 -5.24 -12.90
N ARG A 17 7.58 -5.66 -13.67
CA ARG A 17 7.60 -7.04 -14.12
C ARG A 17 7.72 -8.00 -12.96
N LYS A 18 8.53 -7.65 -11.98
CA LYS A 18 8.67 -8.50 -10.80
C LYS A 18 7.38 -8.55 -10.00
N LEU A 19 6.69 -7.43 -9.90
CA LEU A 19 5.41 -7.41 -9.22
C LEU A 19 4.42 -8.33 -9.91
N ILE A 20 4.35 -8.24 -11.24
CA ILE A 20 3.45 -9.10 -11.99
C ILE A 20 3.83 -10.57 -11.83
N TYR A 21 5.11 -10.85 -11.87
CA TYR A 21 5.59 -12.23 -11.73
C TYR A 21 5.15 -12.81 -10.38
N ILE A 22 5.35 -12.05 -9.30
CA ILE A 22 4.98 -12.51 -7.98
C ILE A 22 3.47 -12.67 -7.87
N SER A 23 2.74 -11.72 -8.46
CA SER A 23 1.28 -11.77 -8.41
C SER A 23 0.76 -13.05 -9.03
N GLU A 24 1.28 -13.38 -10.19
CA GLU A 24 0.84 -14.59 -10.89
C GLU A 24 1.21 -15.84 -10.11
N ALA A 25 2.41 -15.84 -9.53
CA ALA A 25 2.85 -17.00 -8.77
C ALA A 25 1.97 -17.25 -7.56
N GLU A 26 1.40 -16.18 -6.99
CA GLU A 26 0.58 -16.29 -5.80
C GLU A 26 -0.91 -16.20 -6.06
N GLY A 27 -1.29 -16.14 -7.33
CA GLY A 27 -2.69 -16.13 -7.68
C GLY A 27 -3.43 -14.86 -7.33
N ARG A 28 -2.73 -13.72 -7.39
CA ARG A 28 -3.34 -12.43 -7.07
C ARG A 28 -3.21 -11.49 -8.25
N THR A 29 -4.07 -10.48 -8.27
CA THR A 29 -3.85 -9.39 -9.21
C THR A 29 -2.69 -8.52 -8.71
N PRO A 30 -2.04 -7.76 -9.60
CA PRO A 30 -0.97 -6.88 -9.15
C PRO A 30 -1.41 -5.89 -8.09
N ASN A 31 -2.62 -5.35 -8.20
CA ASN A 31 -3.11 -4.43 -7.18
C ASN A 31 -3.24 -5.12 -5.82
N ASN A 32 -3.84 -6.30 -5.81
CA ASN A 32 -3.99 -7.03 -4.56
C ASN A 32 -2.66 -7.47 -3.99
N GLN A 33 -1.73 -7.84 -4.87
CA GLN A 33 -0.40 -8.21 -4.41
C GLN A 33 0.30 -7.01 -3.76
N PHE A 34 0.16 -5.84 -4.36
CA PHE A 34 0.76 -4.64 -3.81
C PHE A 34 0.20 -4.37 -2.40
N ILE A 35 -1.11 -4.45 -2.25
CA ILE A 35 -1.74 -4.23 -0.95
C ILE A 35 -1.27 -5.26 0.06
N PHE A 36 -1.15 -6.52 -0.36
CA PHE A 36 -0.68 -7.57 0.52
C PHE A 36 0.73 -7.28 1.02
N MET A 37 1.60 -6.86 0.11
CA MET A 37 2.98 -6.54 0.47
C MET A 37 3.03 -5.34 1.41
N LEU A 38 2.15 -4.36 1.19
CA LEU A 38 2.10 -3.20 2.04
C LEU A 38 1.69 -3.59 3.46
N ARG A 39 0.69 -4.45 3.58
CA ARG A 39 0.26 -4.90 4.90
C ARG A 39 1.37 -5.63 5.63
N ASN A 40 2.10 -6.47 4.90
CA ASN A 40 3.22 -7.19 5.51
C ASN A 40 4.29 -6.23 5.98
N ASN A 41 4.58 -5.21 5.20
CA ASN A 41 5.58 -4.24 5.58
C ASN A 41 5.14 -3.43 6.81
N ILE A 42 3.86 -3.13 6.90
CA ILE A 42 3.34 -2.42 8.06
C ILE A 42 3.51 -3.26 9.31
N GLN A 43 3.19 -4.56 9.22
CA GLN A 43 3.38 -5.44 10.37
C GLN A 43 4.85 -5.54 10.77
N TYR A 44 5.72 -5.58 9.78
CA TYR A 44 7.15 -5.63 10.06
C TYR A 44 7.60 -4.36 10.79
N PHE A 45 7.10 -3.21 10.36
CA PHE A 45 7.43 -1.96 11.00
C PHE A 45 7.00 -1.98 12.48
N GLU A 46 5.79 -2.49 12.73
CA GLU A 46 5.31 -2.55 14.11
C GLU A 46 6.16 -3.47 14.98
N ARG A 47 6.64 -4.57 14.41
CA ARG A 47 7.47 -5.48 15.18
C ARG A 47 8.84 -4.91 15.48
N THR A 48 9.39 -4.11 14.58
CA THR A 48 10.75 -3.63 14.73
C THR A 48 10.84 -2.23 15.34
N LYS A 49 9.83 -1.39 15.11
CA LYS A 49 9.87 -0.01 15.57
C LYS A 49 8.82 0.29 16.63
N GLY A 50 7.92 -0.64 16.89
CA GLY A 50 6.88 -0.43 17.89
C GLY A 50 5.56 -0.09 17.25
N LYS A 51 4.54 -0.10 18.08
CA LYS A 51 3.18 0.14 17.60
C LYS A 51 3.00 1.58 17.16
N PHE A 52 2.11 1.77 16.21
CA PHE A 52 1.81 3.11 15.75
C PHE A 52 1.14 3.92 16.85
N ASN A 53 1.46 5.19 16.87
CA ASN A 53 0.79 6.13 17.78
C ASN A 53 -0.54 6.50 17.12
N THR A 54 -1.64 6.10 17.76
CA THR A 54 -2.94 6.31 17.14
C THR A 54 -3.29 7.80 17.00
N ALA A 55 -2.86 8.61 17.95
CA ALA A 55 -3.11 10.04 17.86
C ALA A 55 -2.39 10.65 16.67
N LYS A 56 -1.16 10.22 16.43
CA LYS A 56 -0.42 10.71 15.28
C LYS A 56 -1.04 10.24 13.99
N LEU A 57 -1.48 9.00 13.94
CA LEU A 57 -2.15 8.51 12.75
C LEU A 57 -3.38 9.34 12.44
N ALA A 58 -4.17 9.64 13.46
CA ALA A 58 -5.39 10.41 13.25
C ALA A 58 -5.11 11.82 12.78
N SER A 59 -3.93 12.35 13.09
CA SER A 59 -3.58 13.71 12.72
C SER A 59 -3.02 13.82 11.31
N ILE A 60 -2.73 12.70 10.66
CA ILE A 60 -2.20 12.75 9.30
C ILE A 60 -3.31 13.11 8.34
N ASP A 61 -3.07 14.15 7.56
CA ASP A 61 -4.06 14.65 6.61
C ASP A 61 -3.94 13.87 5.31
N ILE A 62 -4.99 13.16 4.94
CA ILE A 62 -5.00 12.39 3.72
C ILE A 62 -5.92 12.98 2.65
N SER A 63 -6.34 14.24 2.85
CA SER A 63 -7.31 14.81 1.94
C SER A 63 -6.81 14.91 0.51
N GLU A 64 -5.50 15.06 0.31
CA GLU A 64 -4.94 15.11 -1.03
C GLU A 64 -5.08 13.80 -1.77
N TYR A 65 -5.26 12.71 -1.04
CA TYR A 65 -5.29 11.39 -1.64
C TYR A 65 -6.70 10.82 -1.79
N LEU A 66 -7.70 11.59 -1.37
CA LEU A 66 -9.06 11.13 -1.50
C LEU A 66 -9.57 11.38 -2.91
N ASP A 67 -10.43 10.46 -3.35
CA ASP A 67 -11.03 10.58 -4.65
C ASP A 67 -11.98 11.77 -4.68
N LYS A 68 -11.75 12.68 -5.60
CA LYS A 68 -12.60 13.86 -5.68
C LYS A 68 -13.66 13.65 -6.73
N GLU A 69 -14.79 13.47 -6.30
CA GLU A 69 -15.87 13.24 -7.22
C GLU A 69 -16.51 14.52 -7.72
#